data_4ba62292e5bb5b24f52a01676dac1e5b
#
_entry.id   4ba62292e5bb5b24f52a01676dac1e5b
#
_cell.length_a   1.000
_cell.length_b   1.000
_cell.length_c   1.000
_cell.angle_alpha   90.00
_cell.angle_beta   90.00
_cell.angle_gamma   90.00
#
_symmetry.space_group_name_H-M   'P 1'
#
loop_
_entity.id
_entity.type
_entity.pdbx_description
1 polymer ?
#
loop_
_entity_poly.entity_id
_entity_poly.type
_entity_poly.pdbx_seq_one_letter_code
_entity_poly.pdbx_strand_id
1 'polypeptide(L)'
;ANVIIDENLYDADFVANWTVGFEEYAKLAAEMTPERAQDITGVDANLIREAARMYATTKPASIMTSAAPVVHHTNGVQNYRAVFCLIGLTGNFDIHGGNLMNRPSLVHMPGGFPTREGEFTLASRLKDLPERVGSRRFPVWDRLTTQAQACDIPRQILTEDPYPLKAAFCMGFNHRMFPDSQGFIDAFSKLDFIAVADPFLTDS
;
A
#
# COMPACT_ATOMS: atom_id res chain seq x y z
N ALA A 1 4.16 15.40 11.50
CA ALA A 1 3.58 15.11 12.83
C ALA A 1 4.34 15.86 13.94
N ASN A 2 5.68 15.75 14.00
CA ASN A 2 6.49 16.43 15.01
C ASN A 2 6.09 17.91 15.15
N VAL A 3 6.18 18.68 14.08
CA VAL A 3 5.85 20.13 14.07
C VAL A 3 4.39 20.41 14.49
N ILE A 4 3.45 19.60 13.99
CA ILE A 4 2.02 19.76 14.28
C ILE A 4 1.74 19.57 15.78
N ILE A 5 2.42 18.61 16.40
CA ILE A 5 2.24 18.32 17.83
C ILE A 5 2.99 19.34 18.70
N ASP A 6 4.25 19.63 18.39
CA ASP A 6 5.10 20.55 19.14
C ASP A 6 4.54 21.98 19.18
N GLU A 7 3.97 22.43 18.07
CA GLU A 7 3.36 23.75 17.94
C GLU A 7 1.87 23.78 18.31
N ASN A 8 1.31 22.68 18.82
CA ASN A 8 -0.11 22.52 19.19
C ASN A 8 -1.09 22.88 18.05
N LEU A 9 -0.74 22.52 16.80
CA LEU A 9 -1.55 22.77 15.62
C LEU A 9 -2.54 21.65 15.31
N TYR A 10 -2.58 20.60 16.14
CA TYR A 10 -3.49 19.47 15.97
C TYR A 10 -4.91 19.83 16.44
N ASP A 11 -5.90 19.10 15.94
CA ASP A 11 -7.30 19.22 16.33
C ASP A 11 -7.51 18.45 17.65
N ALA A 12 -7.46 19.19 18.78
CA ALA A 12 -7.53 18.59 20.10
C ALA A 12 -8.86 17.86 20.36
N ASP A 13 -9.98 18.40 19.85
CA ASP A 13 -11.30 17.78 20.02
C ASP A 13 -11.41 16.50 19.22
N PHE A 14 -10.91 16.48 17.97
CA PHE A 14 -10.90 15.28 17.15
C PHE A 14 -9.99 14.21 17.77
N VAL A 15 -8.79 14.60 18.19
CA VAL A 15 -7.83 13.69 18.81
C VAL A 15 -8.40 13.06 20.07
N ALA A 16 -9.01 13.86 20.96
CA ALA A 16 -9.56 13.37 22.21
C ALA A 16 -10.77 12.43 22.04
N ASN A 17 -11.62 12.67 21.05
CA ASN A 17 -12.88 11.96 20.91
C ASN A 17 -12.84 10.80 19.92
N TRP A 18 -11.91 10.83 18.93
CA TRP A 18 -11.93 9.92 17.78
C TRP A 18 -10.63 9.16 17.56
N THR A 19 -9.60 9.38 18.37
CA THR A 19 -8.34 8.68 18.24
C THR A 19 -7.94 7.94 19.52
N VAL A 20 -7.02 7.01 19.39
CA VAL A 20 -6.39 6.30 20.50
C VAL A 20 -4.88 6.30 20.33
N GLY A 21 -4.12 6.31 21.45
CA GLY A 21 -2.65 6.20 21.40
C GLY A 21 -1.95 7.52 21.02
N PHE A 22 -2.57 8.68 21.23
CA PHE A 22 -1.97 9.97 20.92
C PHE A 22 -0.67 10.22 21.70
N GLU A 23 -0.64 9.88 22.99
CA GLU A 23 0.53 10.12 23.84
C GLU A 23 1.75 9.31 23.39
N GLU A 24 1.55 8.04 23.04
CA GLU A 24 2.60 7.17 22.50
C GLU A 24 3.06 7.64 21.14
N TYR A 25 2.13 8.07 20.31
CA TYR A 25 2.44 8.63 18.99
C TYR A 25 3.21 9.96 19.10
N ALA A 26 2.86 10.81 20.04
CA ALA A 26 3.57 12.07 20.29
C ALA A 26 5.03 11.84 20.71
N LYS A 27 5.28 10.84 21.56
CA LYS A 27 6.65 10.45 21.94
C LYS A 27 7.46 9.99 20.72
N LEU A 28 6.87 9.15 19.88
CA LEU A 28 7.51 8.70 18.63
C LEU A 28 7.75 9.87 17.67
N ALA A 29 6.78 10.75 17.53
CA ALA A 29 6.88 11.92 16.65
C ALA A 29 7.96 12.89 17.13
N ALA A 30 8.15 13.05 18.45
CA ALA A 30 9.20 13.89 19.02
C ALA A 30 10.62 13.47 18.61
N GLU A 31 10.84 12.18 18.35
CA GLU A 31 12.13 11.68 17.89
C GLU A 31 12.43 12.01 16.42
N MET A 32 11.40 12.30 15.63
CA MET A 32 11.52 12.58 14.20
C MET A 32 11.39 14.09 13.94
N THR A 33 12.43 14.82 14.29
CA THR A 33 12.49 16.28 14.05
C THR A 33 12.64 16.57 12.55
N PRO A 34 12.29 17.79 12.10
CA PRO A 34 12.52 18.20 10.71
C PRO A 34 13.98 18.07 10.27
N GLU A 35 14.95 18.32 11.15
CA GLU A 35 16.37 18.15 10.86
C GLU A 35 16.72 16.69 10.61
N ARG A 36 16.26 15.80 11.49
CA ARG A 36 16.46 14.36 11.29
C ARG A 36 15.79 13.86 10.01
N ALA A 37 14.60 14.39 9.71
CA ALA A 37 13.91 14.06 8.46
C ALA A 37 14.68 14.58 7.24
N GLN A 38 15.29 15.78 7.31
CA GLN A 38 16.16 16.31 6.27
C GLN A 38 17.37 15.39 6.03
N ASP A 39 18.02 14.93 7.09
CA ASP A 39 19.20 14.04 6.97
C ASP A 39 18.85 12.72 6.27
N ILE A 40 17.63 12.23 6.45
CA ILE A 40 17.16 10.96 5.85
C ILE A 40 16.67 11.17 4.43
N THR A 41 15.93 12.25 4.17
CA THR A 41 15.17 12.43 2.92
C THR A 41 15.82 13.40 1.94
N GLY A 42 16.73 14.25 2.41
CA GLY A 42 17.29 15.36 1.64
C GLY A 42 16.34 16.56 1.48
N VAL A 43 15.14 16.52 2.07
CA VAL A 43 14.21 17.65 2.03
C VAL A 43 14.58 18.65 3.11
N ASP A 44 14.70 19.93 2.77
CA ASP A 44 15.05 21.00 3.71
C ASP A 44 14.08 21.08 4.90
N ALA A 45 14.63 21.18 6.10
CA ALA A 45 13.88 21.16 7.35
C ALA A 45 12.85 22.32 7.44
N ASN A 46 13.14 23.49 6.85
CA ASN A 46 12.22 24.60 6.84
C ASN A 46 11.03 24.34 5.90
N LEU A 47 11.26 23.69 4.76
CA LEU A 47 10.16 23.26 3.88
C LEU A 47 9.26 22.23 4.57
N ILE A 48 9.84 21.31 5.35
CA ILE A 48 9.05 20.35 6.15
C ILE A 48 8.18 21.09 7.17
N ARG A 49 8.72 22.08 7.88
CA ARG A 49 7.95 22.89 8.82
C ARG A 49 6.84 23.68 8.13
N GLU A 50 7.18 24.33 7.04
CA GLU A 50 6.21 25.13 6.27
C GLU A 50 5.05 24.26 5.78
N ALA A 51 5.34 23.12 5.17
CA ALA A 51 4.33 22.17 4.72
C ALA A 51 3.45 21.64 5.86
N ALA A 52 4.05 21.33 7.01
CA ALA A 52 3.33 20.86 8.19
C ALA A 52 2.37 21.93 8.73
N ARG A 53 2.84 23.16 8.87
CA ARG A 53 2.02 24.30 9.32
C ARG A 53 0.90 24.59 8.32
N MET A 54 1.21 24.65 7.02
CA MET A 54 0.23 24.88 5.98
C MET A 54 -0.88 23.83 6.02
N TYR A 55 -0.52 22.55 6.10
CA TYR A 55 -1.49 21.45 6.16
C TYR A 55 -2.37 21.51 7.41
N ALA A 56 -1.79 21.83 8.56
CA ALA A 56 -2.53 21.88 9.83
C ALA A 56 -3.44 23.10 9.96
N THR A 57 -3.06 24.24 9.37
CA THR A 57 -3.80 25.50 9.52
C THR A 57 -4.76 25.82 8.39
N THR A 58 -4.61 25.19 7.23
CA THR A 58 -5.51 25.37 6.09
C THR A 58 -6.57 24.24 6.12
N LYS A 59 -7.78 24.58 6.51
CA LYS A 59 -8.90 23.62 6.60
C LYS A 59 -10.05 24.00 5.67
N PRO A 60 -10.67 23.06 4.98
CA PRO A 60 -10.31 21.64 4.91
C PRO A 60 -9.05 21.39 4.06
N ALA A 61 -8.30 20.36 4.39
CA ALA A 61 -7.14 19.92 3.62
C ALA A 61 -7.19 18.40 3.36
N SER A 62 -6.67 17.98 2.24
CA SER A 62 -6.61 16.55 1.90
C SER A 62 -5.20 16.14 1.45
N ILE A 63 -4.83 14.90 1.76
CA ILE A 63 -3.61 14.27 1.24
C ILE A 63 -4.03 13.24 0.21
N MET A 64 -3.64 13.45 -1.05
CA MET A 64 -3.86 12.47 -2.10
C MET A 64 -2.90 11.30 -1.90
N THR A 65 -3.45 10.14 -1.61
CA THR A 65 -2.69 8.91 -1.47
C THR A 65 -2.78 8.09 -2.74
N SER A 66 -1.70 7.40 -3.07
CA SER A 66 -1.68 6.43 -4.15
C SER A 66 -0.95 5.18 -3.70
N ALA A 67 -1.28 4.04 -4.28
CA ALA A 67 -0.64 2.78 -3.95
C ALA A 67 0.87 2.84 -4.22
N ALA A 68 1.27 3.27 -5.41
CA ALA A 68 2.66 3.19 -5.83
C ALA A 68 3.64 4.02 -4.97
N PRO A 69 3.46 5.32 -4.78
CA PRO A 69 4.48 6.13 -4.10
C PRO A 69 4.55 5.90 -2.58
N VAL A 70 3.51 5.35 -1.98
CA VAL A 70 3.43 5.22 -0.51
C VAL A 70 3.58 3.79 -0.05
N VAL A 71 2.96 2.82 -0.74
CA VAL A 71 2.90 1.43 -0.25
C VAL A 71 3.78 0.43 -0.99
N HIS A 72 4.29 0.75 -2.18
CA HIS A 72 5.20 -0.14 -2.91
C HIS A 72 6.65 -0.05 -2.38
N HIS A 73 6.79 -0.21 -1.07
CA HIS A 73 8.04 -0.20 -0.34
C HIS A 73 8.02 -1.27 0.74
N THR A 74 9.18 -1.67 1.22
CA THR A 74 9.30 -2.61 2.35
C THR A 74 8.60 -2.11 3.61
N ASN A 75 8.50 -0.80 3.79
CA ASN A 75 7.82 -0.14 4.91
C ASN A 75 6.46 0.48 4.52
N GLY A 76 5.86 0.05 3.42
CA GLY A 76 4.69 0.68 2.83
C GLY A 76 3.48 0.81 3.76
N VAL A 77 3.19 -0.22 4.56
CA VAL A 77 2.09 -0.18 5.54
C VAL A 77 2.29 0.94 6.56
N GLN A 78 3.50 1.10 7.08
CA GLN A 78 3.79 2.15 8.07
C GLN A 78 3.79 3.54 7.43
N ASN A 79 4.25 3.67 6.18
CA ASN A 79 4.15 4.93 5.44
C ASN A 79 2.69 5.35 5.29
N TYR A 80 1.82 4.42 4.92
CA TYR A 80 0.40 4.71 4.77
C TYR A 80 -0.27 5.06 6.10
N ARG A 81 0.06 4.33 7.16
CA ARG A 81 -0.40 4.65 8.52
C ARG A 81 0.04 6.04 8.97
N ALA A 82 1.29 6.44 8.67
CA ALA A 82 1.79 7.78 8.99
C ALA A 82 0.95 8.89 8.32
N VAL A 83 0.53 8.68 7.07
CA VAL A 83 -0.40 9.61 6.39
C VAL A 83 -1.74 9.67 7.11
N PHE A 84 -2.31 8.53 7.50
CA PHE A 84 -3.57 8.53 8.28
C PHE A 84 -3.44 9.19 9.63
N CYS A 85 -2.28 9.05 10.30
CA CYS A 85 -2.03 9.78 11.55
C CYS A 85 -2.03 11.31 11.33
N LEU A 86 -1.49 11.81 10.23
CA LEU A 86 -1.57 13.25 9.91
C LEU A 86 -3.02 13.71 9.69
N ILE A 87 -3.80 12.91 8.96
CA ILE A 87 -5.22 13.19 8.71
C ILE A 87 -5.99 13.23 10.04
N GLY A 88 -5.75 12.25 10.93
CA GLY A 88 -6.35 12.20 12.26
C GLY A 88 -5.90 13.35 13.17
N LEU A 89 -4.61 13.67 13.21
CA LEU A 89 -4.10 14.79 14.00
C LEU A 89 -4.77 16.13 13.65
N THR A 90 -5.07 16.35 12.39
CA THR A 90 -5.61 17.62 11.91
C THR A 90 -7.13 17.64 11.79
N GLY A 91 -7.82 16.52 12.12
CA GLY A 91 -9.28 16.42 11.99
C GLY A 91 -9.79 16.52 10.55
N ASN A 92 -8.93 16.27 9.56
CA ASN A 92 -9.30 16.29 8.14
C ASN A 92 -9.89 14.96 7.65
N PHE A 93 -10.47 14.18 8.55
CA PHE A 93 -11.05 12.86 8.26
C PHE A 93 -12.57 12.95 8.10
N ASP A 94 -13.08 12.41 7.01
CA ASP A 94 -14.51 12.28 6.62
C ASP A 94 -15.29 13.62 6.65
N ILE A 95 -14.62 14.73 6.36
CA ILE A 95 -15.22 16.05 6.20
C ILE A 95 -15.19 16.48 4.73
N HIS A 96 -16.12 17.34 4.34
CA HIS A 96 -16.14 17.89 2.97
C HIS A 96 -14.84 18.66 2.67
N GLY A 97 -14.15 18.27 1.60
CA GLY A 97 -12.85 18.84 1.23
C GLY A 97 -11.64 18.23 1.93
N GLY A 98 -11.86 17.36 2.92
CA GLY A 98 -10.82 16.55 3.57
C GLY A 98 -10.66 15.17 2.92
N ASN A 99 -10.05 14.25 3.65
CA ASN A 99 -9.93 12.86 3.24
C ASN A 99 -11.21 12.10 3.61
N LEU A 100 -11.97 11.70 2.61
CA LEU A 100 -13.22 10.96 2.80
C LEU A 100 -12.96 9.48 3.02
N MET A 101 -13.76 8.87 3.88
CA MET A 101 -13.82 7.43 4.00
C MET A 101 -14.32 6.82 2.68
N ASN A 102 -13.64 5.77 2.22
CA ASN A 102 -14.11 5.06 1.04
C ASN A 102 -15.46 4.41 1.34
N ARG A 103 -16.51 4.96 0.73
CA ARG A 103 -17.88 4.44 0.91
C ARG A 103 -18.13 3.28 -0.04
N PRO A 104 -18.75 2.20 0.41
CA PRO A 104 -19.11 1.06 -0.45
C PRO A 104 -20.01 1.44 -1.64
N SER A 105 -20.60 2.62 -1.61
CA SER A 105 -21.50 3.12 -2.67
C SER A 105 -20.84 3.25 -4.04
N LEU A 106 -19.52 3.38 -4.14
CA LEU A 106 -18.82 3.35 -5.42
C LEU A 106 -18.81 1.95 -6.05
N VAL A 107 -18.92 0.91 -5.23
CA VAL A 107 -19.02 -0.49 -5.68
C VAL A 107 -20.47 -0.86 -6.04
N HIS A 108 -21.43 -0.12 -5.50
CA HIS A 108 -22.87 -0.35 -5.66
C HIS A 108 -23.53 0.78 -6.45
N MET A 109 -22.82 1.47 -7.32
CA MET A 109 -23.49 2.43 -8.23
C MET A 109 -24.52 1.69 -9.06
N PRO A 110 -25.77 2.22 -9.15
CA PRO A 110 -26.75 1.70 -10.10
C PRO A 110 -26.11 1.72 -11.51
N GLY A 111 -25.92 0.54 -12.10
CA GLY A 111 -25.19 0.38 -13.36
C GLY A 111 -23.66 0.26 -13.24
N GLY A 112 -23.10 0.31 -12.02
CA GLY A 112 -21.69 -0.04 -11.76
C GLY A 112 -21.43 -1.51 -12.05
N PHE A 113 -20.22 -1.83 -12.49
CA PHE A 113 -19.83 -3.21 -12.69
C PHE A 113 -19.87 -3.95 -11.34
N PRO A 114 -20.83 -4.83 -11.10
CA PRO A 114 -20.67 -5.79 -10.03
C PRO A 114 -19.45 -6.62 -10.40
N THR A 115 -18.43 -6.58 -9.56
CA THR A 115 -17.33 -7.53 -9.70
C THR A 115 -17.94 -8.91 -9.43
N ARG A 116 -18.26 -9.64 -10.47
CA ARG A 116 -18.71 -11.03 -10.39
C ARG A 116 -17.54 -11.99 -10.13
N GLU A 117 -16.48 -11.46 -9.55
CA GLU A 117 -15.24 -12.17 -9.28
C GLU A 117 -15.50 -13.48 -8.51
N GLY A 118 -16.37 -13.43 -7.51
CA GLY A 118 -16.76 -14.62 -6.75
C GLY A 118 -17.52 -15.70 -7.56
N GLU A 119 -18.14 -15.33 -8.69
CA GLU A 119 -18.81 -16.29 -9.57
C GLU A 119 -17.84 -16.99 -10.54
N PHE A 120 -16.75 -16.30 -10.89
CA PHE A 120 -15.78 -16.78 -11.87
C PHE A 120 -14.52 -17.37 -11.25
N THR A 121 -14.22 -17.06 -9.97
CA THR A 121 -13.07 -17.64 -9.29
C THR A 121 -13.32 -19.11 -8.97
N LEU A 122 -12.41 -19.95 -9.37
CA LEU A 122 -12.44 -21.38 -9.04
C LEU A 122 -12.32 -21.63 -7.53
N ALA A 123 -11.73 -20.69 -6.79
CA ALA A 123 -11.55 -20.76 -5.33
C ALA A 123 -12.84 -21.06 -4.56
N SER A 124 -13.98 -20.54 -5.01
CA SER A 124 -15.30 -20.81 -4.39
C SER A 124 -15.86 -22.21 -4.70
N ARG A 125 -15.30 -22.89 -5.69
CA ARG A 125 -15.80 -24.18 -6.22
C ARG A 125 -14.92 -25.37 -5.88
N LEU A 126 -13.66 -25.12 -5.53
CA LEU A 126 -12.69 -26.15 -5.19
C LEU A 126 -12.60 -26.28 -3.66
N LYS A 127 -12.71 -27.52 -3.16
CA LYS A 127 -12.68 -27.79 -1.73
C LYS A 127 -11.27 -27.88 -1.16
N ASP A 128 -10.36 -28.41 -1.93
CA ASP A 128 -8.97 -28.66 -1.54
C ASP A 128 -8.02 -27.88 -2.43
N LEU A 129 -7.94 -26.58 -2.17
CA LEU A 129 -7.00 -25.72 -2.89
C LEU A 129 -5.59 -25.87 -2.32
N PRO A 130 -4.58 -25.95 -3.19
CA PRO A 130 -3.21 -25.84 -2.73
C PRO A 130 -2.97 -24.47 -2.09
N GLU A 131 -1.97 -24.42 -1.25
CA GLU A 131 -1.52 -23.19 -0.64
C GLU A 131 -1.16 -22.15 -1.71
N ARG A 132 -1.63 -20.92 -1.56
CA ARG A 132 -1.34 -19.87 -2.53
C ARG A 132 0.13 -19.44 -2.47
N VAL A 133 0.67 -19.02 -3.62
CA VAL A 133 2.02 -18.45 -3.69
C VAL A 133 2.15 -17.32 -2.67
N GLY A 134 3.15 -17.42 -1.80
CA GLY A 134 3.46 -16.41 -0.80
C GLY A 134 2.63 -16.45 0.49
N SER A 135 1.64 -17.35 0.64
CA SER A 135 0.76 -17.38 1.82
C SER A 135 1.52 -17.50 3.15
N ARG A 136 2.56 -18.34 3.20
CA ARG A 136 3.38 -18.53 4.42
C ARG A 136 4.21 -17.30 4.76
N ARG A 137 4.73 -16.61 3.76
CA ARG A 137 5.61 -15.46 3.93
C ARG A 137 4.84 -14.16 4.14
N PHE A 138 3.64 -14.08 3.61
CA PHE A 138 2.78 -12.90 3.65
C PHE A 138 1.40 -13.22 4.25
N PRO A 139 1.33 -13.63 5.53
CA PRO A 139 0.08 -14.11 6.12
C PRO A 139 -1.01 -13.04 6.22
N VAL A 140 -0.66 -11.78 6.33
CA VAL A 140 -1.64 -10.67 6.32
C VAL A 140 -2.25 -10.53 4.93
N TRP A 141 -1.44 -10.57 3.87
CA TRP A 141 -1.93 -10.57 2.49
C TRP A 141 -2.87 -11.75 2.24
N ASP A 142 -2.46 -12.93 2.66
CA ASP A 142 -3.24 -14.15 2.48
C ASP A 142 -4.62 -14.12 3.14
N ARG A 143 -4.73 -13.44 4.29
CA ARG A 143 -6.01 -13.27 4.99
C ARG A 143 -6.91 -12.19 4.40
N LEU A 144 -6.34 -11.16 3.80
CA LEU A 144 -7.08 -9.99 3.32
C LEU A 144 -7.44 -10.06 1.84
N THR A 145 -6.77 -10.91 1.06
CA THR A 145 -6.98 -11.02 -0.38
C THR A 145 -7.19 -12.46 -0.82
N THR A 146 -7.77 -12.63 -2.00
CA THR A 146 -7.89 -13.93 -2.67
C THR A 146 -6.79 -14.18 -3.70
N GLN A 147 -5.84 -13.25 -3.80
CA GLN A 147 -4.75 -13.28 -4.79
C GLN A 147 -3.46 -13.80 -4.18
N ALA A 148 -2.65 -14.45 -5.00
CA ALA A 148 -1.28 -14.80 -4.64
C ALA A 148 -0.40 -13.55 -4.51
N GLN A 149 0.68 -13.62 -3.72
CA GLN A 149 1.62 -12.52 -3.58
C GLN A 149 2.67 -12.57 -4.70
N ALA A 150 2.59 -11.63 -5.63
CA ALA A 150 3.44 -11.60 -6.81
C ALA A 150 4.95 -11.56 -6.49
N CYS A 151 5.34 -10.89 -5.41
CA CYS A 151 6.76 -10.80 -5.02
C CYS A 151 7.38 -12.14 -4.60
N ASP A 152 6.57 -13.18 -4.34
CA ASP A 152 7.06 -14.51 -3.98
C ASP A 152 7.10 -15.50 -5.16
N ILE A 153 6.59 -15.10 -6.30
CA ILE A 153 6.59 -15.93 -7.53
C ILE A 153 8.01 -16.37 -7.91
N PRO A 154 9.02 -15.49 -8.00
CA PRO A 154 10.38 -15.89 -8.34
C PRO A 154 10.94 -16.94 -7.39
N ARG A 155 10.77 -16.76 -6.08
CA ARG A 155 11.23 -17.73 -5.10
C ARG A 155 10.59 -19.09 -5.31
N GLN A 156 9.26 -19.14 -5.46
CA GLN A 156 8.56 -20.40 -5.62
C GLN A 156 8.95 -21.14 -6.90
N ILE A 157 9.15 -20.43 -8.02
CA ILE A 157 9.63 -21.05 -9.25
C ILE A 157 11.02 -21.67 -9.02
N LEU A 158 11.92 -20.94 -8.37
CA LEU A 158 13.30 -21.38 -8.16
C LEU A 158 13.43 -22.51 -7.13
N THR A 159 12.55 -22.55 -6.14
CA THR A 159 12.61 -23.52 -5.02
C THR A 159 11.63 -24.68 -5.16
N GLU A 160 10.63 -24.54 -6.02
CA GLU A 160 9.51 -25.47 -6.18
C GLU A 160 8.71 -25.73 -4.88
N ASP A 161 8.84 -24.84 -3.88
CA ASP A 161 8.16 -24.95 -2.58
C ASP A 161 7.02 -23.92 -2.46
N PRO A 162 5.80 -24.35 -2.15
CA PRO A 162 5.33 -25.68 -1.76
C PRO A 162 4.98 -26.63 -2.93
N TYR A 163 5.02 -26.17 -4.15
CA TYR A 163 4.82 -26.97 -5.37
C TYR A 163 5.46 -26.26 -6.58
N PRO A 164 5.83 -27.02 -7.64
CA PRO A 164 6.43 -26.42 -8.81
C PRO A 164 5.44 -25.56 -9.61
N LEU A 165 5.91 -24.41 -10.08
CA LEU A 165 5.25 -23.62 -11.11
C LEU A 165 5.97 -23.89 -12.44
N LYS A 166 5.24 -24.38 -13.43
CA LYS A 166 5.82 -24.83 -14.72
C LYS A 166 5.50 -23.91 -15.88
N ALA A 167 4.41 -23.16 -15.79
CA ALA A 167 3.98 -22.28 -16.85
C ALA A 167 3.40 -20.96 -16.31
N ALA A 168 3.53 -19.90 -17.08
CA ALA A 168 2.92 -18.62 -16.80
C ALA A 168 2.19 -18.08 -18.04
N PHE A 169 0.97 -17.57 -17.82
CA PHE A 169 0.26 -16.74 -18.77
C PHE A 169 0.12 -15.35 -18.17
N CYS A 170 0.72 -14.35 -18.78
CA CYS A 170 0.81 -13.00 -18.26
C CYS A 170 0.05 -12.02 -19.17
N MET A 171 -0.62 -11.05 -18.55
CA MET A 171 -1.28 -9.96 -19.25
C MET A 171 -0.72 -8.63 -18.76
N GLY A 172 -0.22 -7.80 -19.68
CA GLY A 172 0.38 -6.51 -19.34
C GLY A 172 1.58 -6.66 -18.40
N PHE A 173 2.37 -7.70 -18.57
CA PHE A 173 3.49 -8.01 -17.69
C PHE A 173 4.79 -7.48 -18.26
N ASN A 174 5.54 -6.77 -17.41
CA ASN A 174 6.91 -6.37 -17.69
C ASN A 174 7.74 -6.57 -16.41
N HIS A 175 8.69 -7.49 -16.44
CA HIS A 175 9.53 -7.80 -15.28
C HIS A 175 10.30 -6.58 -14.75
N ARG A 176 10.59 -5.58 -15.60
CA ARG A 176 11.28 -4.33 -15.21
C ARG A 176 10.43 -3.44 -14.29
N MET A 177 9.13 -3.69 -14.20
CA MET A 177 8.23 -2.97 -13.28
C MET A 177 8.23 -3.56 -11.86
N PHE A 178 8.87 -4.69 -11.64
CA PHE A 178 8.95 -5.33 -10.33
C PHE A 178 10.23 -4.95 -9.59
N PRO A 179 10.19 -4.94 -8.24
CA PRO A 179 11.35 -4.55 -7.43
C PRO A 179 12.60 -5.38 -7.67
N ASP A 180 12.42 -6.68 -7.96
CA ASP A 180 13.51 -7.62 -8.23
C ASP A 180 13.42 -8.12 -9.68
N SER A 181 13.74 -7.24 -10.62
CA SER A 181 13.70 -7.56 -12.04
C SER A 181 14.58 -8.75 -12.41
N GLN A 182 15.78 -8.87 -11.82
CA GLN A 182 16.70 -9.96 -12.11
C GLN A 182 16.16 -11.30 -11.57
N GLY A 183 15.58 -11.28 -10.36
CA GLY A 183 14.94 -12.47 -9.79
C GLY A 183 13.79 -12.97 -10.65
N PHE A 184 13.02 -12.10 -11.29
CA PHE A 184 12.00 -12.51 -12.26
C PHE A 184 12.59 -13.11 -13.53
N ILE A 185 13.65 -12.52 -14.09
CA ILE A 185 14.34 -13.08 -15.26
C ILE A 185 14.87 -14.49 -14.96
N ASP A 186 15.58 -14.64 -13.84
CA ASP A 186 16.18 -15.91 -13.44
C ASP A 186 15.12 -17.00 -13.19
N ALA A 187 14.02 -16.63 -12.55
CA ALA A 187 12.92 -17.54 -12.27
C ALA A 187 12.17 -17.92 -13.56
N PHE A 188 11.79 -16.96 -14.36
CA PHE A 188 10.99 -17.20 -15.56
C PHE A 188 11.75 -17.99 -16.61
N SER A 189 13.08 -17.88 -16.66
CA SER A 189 13.93 -18.73 -17.50
C SER A 189 13.87 -20.23 -17.15
N LYS A 190 13.30 -20.58 -15.99
CA LYS A 190 13.12 -21.98 -15.54
C LYS A 190 11.74 -22.55 -15.86
N LEU A 191 10.81 -21.71 -16.32
CA LEU A 191 9.49 -22.19 -16.71
C LEU A 191 9.56 -22.99 -18.01
N ASP A 192 8.75 -24.03 -18.10
CA ASP A 192 8.59 -24.82 -19.32
C ASP A 192 7.85 -24.06 -20.43
N PHE A 193 7.00 -23.08 -20.02
CA PHE A 193 6.21 -22.29 -20.95
C PHE A 193 5.89 -20.91 -20.38
N ILE A 194 6.00 -19.89 -21.23
CA ILE A 194 5.56 -18.54 -20.95
C ILE A 194 4.76 -17.99 -22.14
N ALA A 195 3.65 -17.32 -21.85
CA ALA A 195 2.94 -16.53 -22.85
C ALA A 195 2.61 -15.15 -22.24
N VAL A 196 2.94 -14.11 -22.95
CA VAL A 196 2.67 -12.73 -22.54
C VAL A 196 1.73 -12.09 -23.56
N ALA A 197 0.58 -11.59 -23.09
CA ALA A 197 -0.32 -10.77 -23.85
C ALA A 197 -0.10 -9.31 -23.47
N ASP A 198 0.53 -8.55 -24.37
CA ASP A 198 0.85 -7.13 -24.19
C ASP A 198 0.65 -6.40 -25.53
N PRO A 199 0.15 -5.13 -25.54
CA PRO A 199 0.06 -4.36 -26.76
C PRO A 199 1.42 -3.99 -27.36
N PHE A 200 2.49 -4.09 -26.61
CA PHE A 200 3.86 -3.83 -27.05
C PHE A 200 4.75 -5.05 -26.84
N LEU A 201 5.73 -5.21 -27.70
CA LEU A 201 6.78 -6.19 -27.52
C LEU A 201 7.70 -5.69 -26.40
N THR A 202 7.63 -6.31 -25.24
CA THR A 202 8.49 -6.02 -24.08
C THR A 202 9.64 -7.03 -24.01
N ASP A 203 10.60 -6.76 -23.10
CA ASP A 203 11.71 -7.70 -22.84
C ASP A 203 11.29 -8.89 -21.96
N SER A 204 10.00 -9.05 -21.73
CA SER A 204 9.43 -10.09 -20.85
C SER A 204 9.17 -11.38 -21.61
#